data_ceb243ed40a7db5527e800f3d0f8bdbe
#
_entry.id   ceb243ed40a7db5527e800f3d0f8bdbe
#
_cell.length_a   1.000
_cell.length_b   1.000
_cell.length_c   1.000
_cell.angle_alpha   90.00
_cell.angle_beta   90.00
_cell.angle_gamma   90.00
#
_symmetry.space_group_name_H-M   'P 1'
#
loop_
_entity.id
_entity.type
_entity.pdbx_description
1 polymer ?
#
loop_
_entity_poly.entity_id
_entity_poly.type
_entity_poly.pdbx_seq_one_letter_code
_entity_poly.pdbx_strand_id
1 'polypeptide(L)'
;MAVAQAGLSKVVILINDSTGIPKVSYSFDVERGPHIIDGVDLNQDKITDLVVGSLGSHTLSIILANGNGTFKEANVVKVGRFPHYRAYGDWNGDGHVDAAVAVGGEESVEVLLGNGMGDLKPLARYVTGVNPHGLTSEDFNLDGELDLAVSNRTSGGIAIFLGDGSGTFQKAYSIITEHDGITLSNGDFNKDGIIDLALVSASSNSLIFYKGDGKGNFHPW
;
A
#
# COMPACT_ATOMS: atom_id res chain seq x y z
N MET A 1 -10.62 11.46 10.88
CA MET A 1 -10.05 10.11 11.07
C MET A 1 -11.06 9.08 10.60
N ALA A 2 -10.62 8.07 9.84
CA ALA A 2 -11.47 6.95 9.42
C ALA A 2 -11.06 5.67 10.18
N VAL A 3 -12.03 4.86 10.59
CA VAL A 3 -11.81 3.62 11.36
C VAL A 3 -12.56 2.47 10.71
N ALA A 4 -11.87 1.39 10.37
CA ALA A 4 -12.46 0.15 9.89
C ALA A 4 -13.02 -0.69 11.05
N GLN A 5 -14.26 -1.12 10.93
CA GLN A 5 -14.91 -2.02 11.88
C GLN A 5 -15.15 -3.39 11.21
N ALA A 6 -14.13 -4.25 11.25
CA ALA A 6 -14.12 -5.53 10.55
C ALA A 6 -15.34 -6.41 10.86
N GLY A 7 -15.75 -6.50 12.11
CA GLY A 7 -16.89 -7.30 12.53
C GLY A 7 -18.26 -6.76 12.09
N LEU A 8 -18.35 -5.50 11.68
CA LEU A 8 -19.58 -4.84 11.27
C LEU A 8 -19.60 -4.50 9.77
N SER A 9 -18.52 -4.74 9.04
CA SER A 9 -18.35 -4.35 7.62
C SER A 9 -18.64 -2.86 7.40
N LYS A 10 -18.10 -2.01 8.28
CA LYS A 10 -18.31 -0.55 8.25
C LYS A 10 -17.01 0.23 8.32
N VAL A 11 -17.06 1.42 7.78
CA VAL A 11 -16.12 2.49 8.07
C VAL A 11 -16.83 3.58 8.87
N VAL A 12 -16.19 4.03 9.93
CA VAL A 12 -16.67 5.11 10.79
C VAL A 12 -15.76 6.33 10.62
N ILE A 13 -16.36 7.46 10.33
CA ILE A 13 -15.68 8.75 10.23
C ILE A 13 -15.83 9.49 11.55
N LEU A 14 -14.70 9.86 12.11
CA LEU A 14 -14.58 10.65 13.32
C LEU A 14 -14.06 12.04 12.97
N ILE A 15 -14.75 13.06 13.40
CA ILE A 15 -14.36 14.46 13.23
C ILE A 15 -14.07 15.06 14.60
N ASN A 16 -12.98 15.78 14.71
CA ASN A 16 -12.66 16.53 15.92
C ASN A 16 -13.60 17.75 16.04
N ASP A 17 -14.13 17.96 17.22
CA ASP A 17 -14.79 19.21 17.57
C ASP A 17 -13.76 20.26 18.05
N SER A 18 -14.26 21.43 18.48
CA SER A 18 -13.42 22.53 19.00
C SER A 18 -12.66 22.15 20.29
N THR A 19 -12.97 21.04 20.92
CA THR A 19 -12.30 20.53 22.13
C THR A 19 -11.17 19.55 21.80
N GLY A 20 -11.02 19.17 20.51
CA GLY A 20 -10.05 18.18 20.05
C GLY A 20 -10.45 16.73 20.31
N ILE A 21 -11.68 16.51 20.77
CA ILE A 21 -12.22 15.15 21.02
C ILE A 21 -12.89 14.63 19.75
N PRO A 22 -12.43 13.47 19.20
CA PRO A 22 -13.06 12.86 18.03
C PRO A 22 -14.48 12.38 18.36
N LYS A 23 -15.45 12.78 17.54
CA LYS A 23 -16.84 12.30 17.61
C LYS A 23 -17.23 11.58 16.34
N VAL A 24 -18.02 10.53 16.45
CA VAL A 24 -18.61 9.86 15.29
C VAL A 24 -19.49 10.88 14.56
N SER A 25 -19.11 11.15 13.31
CA SER A 25 -19.86 12.05 12.44
C SER A 25 -20.71 11.28 11.46
N TYR A 26 -20.17 10.18 10.94
CA TYR A 26 -20.78 9.45 9.85
C TYR A 26 -20.26 8.00 9.82
N SER A 27 -21.10 7.07 9.35
CA SER A 27 -20.66 5.70 9.07
C SER A 27 -21.34 5.18 7.81
N PHE A 28 -20.63 4.34 7.06
CA PHE A 28 -21.16 3.70 5.85
C PHE A 28 -20.72 2.25 5.78
N ASP A 29 -21.49 1.47 5.02
CA ASP A 29 -21.20 0.06 4.80
C ASP A 29 -20.09 -0.07 3.74
N VAL A 30 -19.24 -1.06 3.95
CA VAL A 30 -18.20 -1.47 3.00
C VAL A 30 -18.24 -3.00 2.88
N GLU A 31 -17.40 -3.53 2.01
CA GLU A 31 -17.26 -4.96 1.81
C GLU A 31 -16.78 -5.69 3.07
N ARG A 32 -17.07 -7.00 3.16
CA ARG A 32 -16.86 -7.81 4.36
C ARG A 32 -15.41 -7.88 4.81
N GLY A 33 -15.18 -7.62 6.11
CA GLY A 33 -13.88 -7.70 6.76
C GLY A 33 -12.93 -6.57 6.36
N PRO A 34 -13.36 -5.29 6.45
CA PRO A 34 -12.47 -4.15 6.23
C PRO A 34 -11.33 -4.20 7.25
N HIS A 35 -10.10 -3.98 6.80
CA HIS A 35 -8.91 -4.12 7.64
C HIS A 35 -8.02 -2.88 7.63
N ILE A 36 -7.59 -2.45 6.46
CA ILE A 36 -6.70 -1.30 6.29
C ILE A 36 -7.43 -0.22 5.50
N ILE A 37 -7.29 1.03 5.95
CA ILE A 37 -7.80 2.22 5.27
C ILE A 37 -6.61 3.12 4.95
N ASP A 38 -6.50 3.54 3.71
CA ASP A 38 -5.57 4.56 3.26
C ASP A 38 -6.33 5.81 2.85
N GLY A 39 -5.67 6.95 3.02
CA GLY A 39 -6.13 8.23 2.49
C GLY A 39 -5.26 8.63 1.30
N VAL A 40 -5.87 8.80 0.13
CA VAL A 40 -5.18 9.18 -1.11
C VAL A 40 -6.12 9.96 -2.01
N ASP A 41 -5.62 10.95 -2.74
CA ASP A 41 -6.40 11.70 -3.72
C ASP A 41 -6.34 10.96 -5.06
N LEU A 42 -7.36 10.12 -5.33
CA LEU A 42 -7.41 9.28 -6.54
C LEU A 42 -8.05 9.98 -7.74
N ASN A 43 -8.80 11.06 -7.52
CA ASN A 43 -9.51 11.78 -8.56
C ASN A 43 -8.93 13.16 -8.86
N GLN A 44 -7.80 13.51 -8.21
CA GLN A 44 -7.02 14.73 -8.40
C GLN A 44 -7.80 16.02 -8.10
N ASP A 45 -8.79 15.96 -7.21
CA ASP A 45 -9.56 17.11 -6.76
C ASP A 45 -8.95 17.81 -5.52
N LYS A 46 -7.79 17.33 -5.04
CA LYS A 46 -7.05 17.76 -3.85
C LYS A 46 -7.76 17.49 -2.53
N ILE A 47 -8.73 16.59 -2.54
CA ILE A 47 -9.43 16.11 -1.37
C ILE A 47 -9.02 14.65 -1.15
N THR A 48 -8.70 14.30 0.08
CA THR A 48 -8.31 12.93 0.41
C THR A 48 -9.50 11.98 0.33
N ASP A 49 -9.45 11.02 -0.57
CA ASP A 49 -10.37 9.90 -0.68
C ASP A 49 -9.98 8.75 0.25
N LEU A 50 -10.79 7.72 0.34
CA LEU A 50 -10.49 6.53 1.13
C LEU A 50 -10.40 5.29 0.24
N VAL A 51 -9.38 4.48 0.47
CA VAL A 51 -9.25 3.13 -0.09
C VAL A 51 -9.28 2.13 1.06
N VAL A 52 -10.30 1.27 1.07
CA VAL A 52 -10.52 0.29 2.14
C VAL A 52 -10.26 -1.12 1.61
N GLY A 53 -9.22 -1.75 2.12
CA GLY A 53 -8.94 -3.16 1.83
C GLY A 53 -9.76 -4.09 2.70
N SER A 54 -10.50 -5.01 2.09
CA SER A 54 -11.40 -5.95 2.76
C SER A 54 -10.91 -7.39 2.61
N LEU A 55 -10.38 -7.96 3.71
CA LEU A 55 -9.82 -9.31 3.73
C LEU A 55 -10.87 -10.40 3.48
N GLY A 56 -12.10 -10.18 3.93
CA GLY A 56 -13.17 -11.18 3.86
C GLY A 56 -13.85 -11.29 2.50
N SER A 57 -13.82 -10.23 1.69
CA SER A 57 -14.40 -10.17 0.35
C SER A 57 -13.36 -10.14 -0.76
N HIS A 58 -12.08 -9.93 -0.42
CA HIS A 58 -10.96 -9.83 -1.37
C HIS A 58 -11.16 -8.66 -2.35
N THR A 59 -11.44 -7.48 -1.80
CA THR A 59 -11.77 -6.28 -2.56
C THR A 59 -11.05 -5.05 -2.02
N LEU A 60 -10.94 -4.03 -2.87
CA LEU A 60 -10.74 -2.65 -2.47
C LEU A 60 -12.06 -1.90 -2.67
N SER A 61 -12.50 -1.16 -1.64
CA SER A 61 -13.59 -0.19 -1.76
C SER A 61 -12.98 1.20 -1.89
N ILE A 62 -13.20 1.85 -3.01
CA ILE A 62 -12.74 3.21 -3.32
C ILE A 62 -13.89 4.15 -3.02
N ILE A 63 -13.69 5.13 -2.15
CA ILE A 63 -14.74 5.97 -1.60
C ILE A 63 -14.32 7.42 -1.73
N LEU A 64 -14.84 8.08 -2.76
CA LEU A 64 -14.47 9.47 -3.06
C LEU A 64 -15.13 10.43 -2.06
N ALA A 65 -14.35 11.39 -1.60
CA ALA A 65 -14.80 12.44 -0.70
C ALA A 65 -15.45 13.61 -1.47
N ASN A 66 -16.49 14.22 -0.89
CA ASN A 66 -17.15 15.39 -1.48
C ASN A 66 -16.58 16.74 -0.98
N GLY A 67 -15.55 16.72 -0.13
CA GLY A 67 -14.92 17.94 0.44
C GLY A 67 -15.71 18.62 1.56
N ASN A 68 -16.92 18.18 1.83
CA ASN A 68 -17.79 18.72 2.87
C ASN A 68 -17.98 17.78 4.07
N GLY A 69 -17.12 16.75 4.18
CA GLY A 69 -17.20 15.71 5.22
C GLY A 69 -18.12 14.54 4.88
N THR A 70 -18.74 14.53 3.68
CA THR A 70 -19.51 13.41 3.14
C THR A 70 -18.74 12.67 2.06
N PHE A 71 -19.19 11.48 1.70
CA PHE A 71 -18.53 10.59 0.75
C PHE A 71 -19.52 10.07 -0.29
N LYS A 72 -19.01 9.72 -1.48
CA LYS A 72 -19.79 9.05 -2.53
C LYS A 72 -19.98 7.56 -2.18
N GLU A 73 -20.84 6.89 -2.93
CA GLU A 73 -20.97 5.43 -2.87
C GLU A 73 -19.64 4.77 -3.27
N ALA A 74 -19.31 3.66 -2.61
CA ALA A 74 -18.05 2.96 -2.85
C ALA A 74 -18.04 2.31 -4.24
N ASN A 75 -16.99 2.57 -5.01
CA ASN A 75 -16.63 1.75 -6.15
C ASN A 75 -15.81 0.54 -5.67
N VAL A 76 -16.25 -0.69 -6.00
CA VAL A 76 -15.65 -1.92 -5.49
C VAL A 76 -14.83 -2.61 -6.58
N VAL A 77 -13.53 -2.75 -6.33
CA VAL A 77 -12.59 -3.45 -7.21
C VAL A 77 -12.22 -4.79 -6.60
N LYS A 78 -12.36 -5.88 -7.37
CA LYS A 78 -11.88 -7.20 -6.96
C LYS A 78 -10.37 -7.27 -7.14
N VAL A 79 -9.70 -7.80 -6.11
CA VAL A 79 -8.26 -8.08 -6.10
C VAL A 79 -8.03 -9.52 -5.65
N GLY A 80 -6.77 -9.95 -5.60
CA GLY A 80 -6.44 -11.27 -5.10
C GLY A 80 -6.78 -11.47 -3.61
N ARG A 81 -6.66 -12.72 -3.15
CA ARG A 81 -7.08 -13.12 -1.80
C ARG A 81 -6.23 -12.49 -0.71
N PHE A 82 -6.89 -11.99 0.33
CA PHE A 82 -6.28 -11.35 1.50
C PHE A 82 -5.40 -10.15 1.12
N PRO A 83 -6.02 -9.05 0.61
CA PRO A 83 -5.30 -7.82 0.30
C PRO A 83 -4.81 -7.16 1.60
N HIS A 84 -3.49 -7.04 1.76
CA HIS A 84 -2.83 -6.42 2.89
C HIS A 84 -2.45 -4.97 2.59
N TYR A 85 -1.19 -4.58 2.83
CA TYR A 85 -0.72 -3.22 2.60
C TYR A 85 -0.69 -2.85 1.12
N ARG A 86 -0.77 -1.56 0.86
CA ARG A 86 -0.77 -0.96 -0.48
C ARG A 86 0.30 0.13 -0.55
N ALA A 87 0.79 0.37 -1.77
CA ALA A 87 1.55 1.54 -2.14
C ALA A 87 0.82 2.26 -3.27
N TYR A 88 1.10 3.55 -3.41
CA TYR A 88 0.50 4.40 -4.41
C TYR A 88 1.60 5.20 -5.11
N GLY A 89 1.45 5.43 -6.41
CA GLY A 89 2.39 6.18 -7.25
C GLY A 89 1.84 6.32 -8.65
N ASP A 90 2.46 7.16 -9.45
CA ASP A 90 2.24 7.20 -10.89
C ASP A 90 3.35 6.38 -11.54
N TRP A 91 3.09 5.11 -11.85
CA TRP A 91 4.11 4.19 -12.37
C TRP A 91 4.15 4.11 -13.89
N ASN A 92 3.18 4.73 -14.58
CA ASN A 92 3.13 4.74 -16.04
C ASN A 92 3.33 6.15 -16.64
N GLY A 93 3.57 7.17 -15.80
CA GLY A 93 3.85 8.55 -16.21
C GLY A 93 2.64 9.26 -16.83
N ASP A 94 1.41 8.78 -16.59
CA ASP A 94 0.19 9.39 -17.13
C ASP A 94 -0.39 10.52 -16.25
N GLY A 95 0.23 10.75 -15.09
CA GLY A 95 -0.14 11.76 -14.12
C GLY A 95 -1.24 11.30 -13.16
N HIS A 96 -1.69 10.06 -13.21
CA HIS A 96 -2.73 9.52 -12.33
C HIS A 96 -2.13 8.62 -11.24
N VAL A 97 -2.83 8.53 -10.12
CA VAL A 97 -2.38 7.67 -9.00
C VAL A 97 -2.79 6.23 -9.27
N ASP A 98 -1.80 5.36 -9.34
CA ASP A 98 -1.92 3.90 -9.41
C ASP A 98 -1.86 3.28 -8.01
N ALA A 99 -2.18 2.00 -7.89
CA ALA A 99 -2.10 1.25 -6.66
C ALA A 99 -1.42 -0.10 -6.84
N ALA A 100 -0.53 -0.47 -5.92
CA ALA A 100 -0.03 -1.83 -5.77
C ALA A 100 -0.57 -2.43 -4.47
N VAL A 101 -0.95 -3.70 -4.49
CA VAL A 101 -1.59 -4.40 -3.37
C VAL A 101 -0.83 -5.68 -3.07
N ALA A 102 -0.37 -5.86 -1.85
CA ALA A 102 0.18 -7.13 -1.38
C ALA A 102 -0.95 -8.15 -1.19
N VAL A 103 -0.94 -9.24 -1.96
CA VAL A 103 -1.99 -10.26 -1.97
C VAL A 103 -1.50 -11.50 -1.24
N GLY A 104 -1.73 -11.56 0.07
CA GLY A 104 -1.17 -12.58 0.96
C GLY A 104 -1.59 -14.02 0.63
N GLY A 105 -2.80 -14.21 0.11
CA GLY A 105 -3.31 -15.53 -0.26
C GLY A 105 -2.89 -16.05 -1.63
N GLU A 106 -2.11 -15.28 -2.39
CA GLU A 106 -1.70 -15.62 -3.77
C GLU A 106 -0.21 -15.37 -4.03
N GLU A 107 0.57 -15.14 -2.96
CA GLU A 107 2.04 -14.97 -3.01
C GLU A 107 2.49 -13.93 -4.04
N SER A 108 1.71 -12.85 -4.18
CA SER A 108 1.92 -11.86 -5.24
C SER A 108 1.67 -10.43 -4.77
N VAL A 109 2.22 -9.48 -5.51
CA VAL A 109 1.77 -8.09 -5.54
C VAL A 109 0.94 -7.88 -6.80
N GLU A 110 -0.21 -7.26 -6.68
CA GLU A 110 -1.09 -6.90 -7.79
C GLU A 110 -1.02 -5.40 -8.04
N VAL A 111 -0.77 -5.01 -9.29
CA VAL A 111 -0.70 -3.62 -9.73
C VAL A 111 -1.99 -3.25 -10.45
N LEU A 112 -2.55 -2.10 -10.09
CA LEU A 112 -3.76 -1.54 -10.68
C LEU A 112 -3.47 -0.12 -11.17
N LEU A 113 -3.85 0.19 -12.40
CA LEU A 113 -3.72 1.53 -12.96
C LEU A 113 -4.93 2.39 -12.63
N GLY A 114 -4.65 3.64 -12.25
CA GLY A 114 -5.62 4.68 -12.05
C GLY A 114 -6.03 5.37 -13.34
N ASN A 115 -7.16 6.07 -13.33
CA ASN A 115 -7.64 6.84 -14.47
C ASN A 115 -7.86 8.32 -14.13
N GLY A 116 -7.43 8.77 -12.95
CA GLY A 116 -7.62 10.13 -12.46
C GLY A 116 -9.08 10.51 -12.16
N MET A 117 -10.01 9.55 -12.20
CA MET A 117 -11.43 9.77 -11.87
C MET A 117 -11.86 8.97 -10.63
N GLY A 118 -10.91 8.31 -9.96
CA GLY A 118 -11.16 7.48 -8.79
C GLY A 118 -11.43 6.02 -9.10
N ASP A 119 -11.15 5.54 -10.32
CA ASP A 119 -11.19 4.12 -10.64
C ASP A 119 -9.78 3.54 -10.67
N LEU A 120 -9.67 2.28 -10.22
CA LEU A 120 -8.46 1.46 -10.31
C LEU A 120 -8.76 0.20 -11.11
N LYS A 121 -7.93 -0.11 -12.10
CA LYS A 121 -8.09 -1.27 -12.98
C LYS A 121 -6.89 -2.21 -12.85
N PRO A 122 -7.09 -3.49 -12.48
CA PRO A 122 -6.00 -4.47 -12.44
C PRO A 122 -5.24 -4.57 -13.76
N LEU A 123 -3.91 -4.49 -13.69
CA LEU A 123 -3.00 -4.58 -14.83
C LEU A 123 -2.21 -5.89 -14.82
N ALA A 124 -1.45 -6.15 -13.75
CA ALA A 124 -0.51 -7.25 -13.68
C ALA A 124 -0.32 -7.77 -12.25
N ARG A 125 0.21 -8.99 -12.13
CA ARG A 125 0.63 -9.60 -10.86
C ARG A 125 2.06 -10.09 -10.95
N TYR A 126 2.80 -9.90 -9.87
CA TYR A 126 4.20 -10.29 -9.76
C TYR A 126 4.40 -11.18 -8.54
N VAL A 127 5.06 -12.31 -8.74
CA VAL A 127 5.34 -13.29 -7.67
C VAL A 127 6.35 -12.71 -6.68
N THR A 128 6.01 -12.73 -5.42
CA THR A 128 6.84 -12.24 -4.30
C THR A 128 7.48 -13.41 -3.54
N GLY A 129 7.02 -13.67 -2.36
CA GLY A 129 7.26 -14.82 -1.50
C GLY A 129 5.96 -15.17 -0.78
N VAL A 130 6.01 -16.04 0.21
CA VAL A 130 4.82 -16.52 0.90
C VAL A 130 4.26 -15.48 1.84
N ASN A 131 2.97 -15.16 1.67
CA ASN A 131 2.21 -14.20 2.45
C ASN A 131 2.83 -12.78 2.41
N PRO A 132 2.90 -12.13 1.23
CA PRO A 132 3.32 -10.74 1.14
C PRO A 132 2.41 -9.85 1.99
N HIS A 133 3.01 -8.90 2.71
CA HIS A 133 2.30 -8.12 3.70
C HIS A 133 2.64 -6.63 3.63
N GLY A 134 3.85 -6.21 4.02
CA GLY A 134 4.30 -4.83 3.91
C GLY A 134 4.71 -4.48 2.47
N LEU A 135 4.39 -3.27 2.03
CA LEU A 135 4.65 -2.79 0.69
C LEU A 135 4.99 -1.31 0.73
N THR A 136 6.01 -0.90 -0.03
CA THR A 136 6.38 0.50 -0.21
C THR A 136 6.88 0.74 -1.63
N SER A 137 6.84 1.99 -2.08
CA SER A 137 7.29 2.42 -3.40
C SER A 137 8.18 3.65 -3.29
N GLU A 138 9.27 3.67 -4.04
CA GLU A 138 10.19 4.80 -4.22
C GLU A 138 11.14 4.47 -5.37
N ASP A 139 11.87 5.46 -5.87
CA ASP A 139 12.95 5.26 -6.84
C ASP A 139 14.21 4.74 -6.11
N PHE A 140 14.37 3.42 -6.06
CA PHE A 140 15.47 2.77 -5.31
C PHE A 140 16.78 2.71 -6.07
N ASN A 141 16.74 2.89 -7.40
CA ASN A 141 17.91 2.79 -8.27
C ASN A 141 18.34 4.12 -8.88
N LEU A 142 17.65 5.21 -8.59
CA LEU A 142 17.90 6.58 -9.04
C LEU A 142 17.82 6.73 -10.58
N ASP A 143 16.92 5.97 -11.23
CA ASP A 143 16.66 6.08 -12.66
C ASP A 143 15.50 7.04 -13.01
N GLY A 144 14.78 7.52 -12.00
CA GLY A 144 13.64 8.43 -12.13
C GLY A 144 12.29 7.75 -12.17
N GLU A 145 12.25 6.41 -12.19
CA GLU A 145 11.04 5.61 -12.18
C GLU A 145 10.78 5.01 -10.79
N LEU A 146 9.52 4.86 -10.41
CA LEU A 146 9.18 4.32 -9.10
C LEU A 146 9.23 2.79 -9.10
N ASP A 147 9.90 2.25 -8.08
CA ASP A 147 10.09 0.82 -7.82
C ASP A 147 9.15 0.33 -6.72
N LEU A 148 9.12 -0.98 -6.46
CA LEU A 148 8.36 -1.61 -5.36
C LEU A 148 9.27 -2.48 -4.49
N ALA A 149 9.07 -2.39 -3.18
CA ALA A 149 9.63 -3.32 -2.20
C ALA A 149 8.50 -3.99 -1.41
N VAL A 150 8.50 -5.32 -1.36
CA VAL A 150 7.42 -6.13 -0.76
C VAL A 150 8.01 -7.07 0.28
N SER A 151 7.62 -6.92 1.55
CA SER A 151 8.02 -7.86 2.60
C SER A 151 7.10 -9.06 2.65
N ASN A 152 7.68 -10.25 2.91
CA ASN A 152 6.99 -11.52 2.94
C ASN A 152 6.95 -12.05 4.38
N ARG A 153 5.73 -12.15 4.93
CA ARG A 153 5.55 -12.49 6.34
C ARG A 153 5.91 -13.93 6.68
N THR A 154 5.61 -14.89 5.82
CA THR A 154 5.80 -16.31 6.14
C THR A 154 7.12 -16.85 5.62
N SER A 155 7.52 -16.52 4.39
CA SER A 155 8.81 -16.95 3.85
C SER A 155 9.99 -16.12 4.36
N GLY A 156 9.70 -14.98 5.01
CA GLY A 156 10.71 -13.96 5.29
C GLY A 156 11.18 -13.26 4.01
N GLY A 157 12.05 -12.26 4.18
CA GLY A 157 12.66 -11.54 3.08
C GLY A 157 11.83 -10.42 2.48
N ILE A 158 12.49 -9.67 1.59
CA ILE A 158 11.91 -8.54 0.86
C ILE A 158 12.15 -8.78 -0.63
N ALA A 159 11.10 -8.78 -1.43
CA ALA A 159 11.20 -8.82 -2.89
C ALA A 159 11.29 -7.39 -3.43
N ILE A 160 12.29 -7.12 -4.28
CA ILE A 160 12.51 -5.85 -4.94
C ILE A 160 12.11 -5.98 -6.41
N PHE A 161 11.33 -5.03 -6.88
CA PHE A 161 10.87 -4.93 -8.26
C PHE A 161 11.21 -3.56 -8.80
N LEU A 162 11.93 -3.49 -9.91
CA LEU A 162 12.27 -2.25 -10.59
C LEU A 162 11.20 -1.91 -11.61
N GLY A 163 10.73 -0.65 -11.57
CA GLY A 163 9.81 -0.09 -12.54
C GLY A 163 10.52 0.27 -13.85
N ASP A 164 9.75 0.39 -14.91
CA ASP A 164 10.24 0.78 -16.24
C ASP A 164 9.52 2.02 -16.78
N GLY A 165 8.73 2.71 -15.92
CA GLY A 165 7.94 3.88 -16.28
C GLY A 165 6.73 3.59 -17.17
N SER A 166 6.39 2.33 -17.42
CA SER A 166 5.22 1.91 -18.20
C SER A 166 4.07 1.35 -17.36
N GLY A 167 4.22 1.37 -16.01
CA GLY A 167 3.33 0.69 -15.07
C GLY A 167 3.66 -0.78 -14.89
N THR A 168 4.73 -1.27 -15.54
CA THR A 168 5.20 -2.65 -15.37
C THR A 168 6.50 -2.72 -14.57
N PHE A 169 6.73 -3.90 -13.99
CA PHE A 169 7.87 -4.12 -13.09
C PHE A 169 8.62 -5.39 -13.44
N GLN A 170 9.94 -5.34 -13.25
CA GLN A 170 10.77 -6.52 -13.33
C GLN A 170 11.28 -6.88 -11.93
N LYS A 171 11.13 -8.15 -11.52
CA LYS A 171 11.71 -8.61 -10.26
C LYS A 171 13.23 -8.58 -10.37
N ALA A 172 13.87 -7.71 -9.59
CA ALA A 172 15.32 -7.58 -9.55
C ALA A 172 15.94 -8.72 -8.74
N TYR A 173 15.53 -8.86 -7.46
CA TYR A 173 16.01 -9.90 -6.56
C TYR A 173 15.14 -10.00 -5.30
N SER A 174 15.52 -10.85 -4.36
CA SER A 174 14.95 -10.88 -3.02
C SER A 174 16.05 -10.83 -1.97
N ILE A 175 15.88 -9.96 -0.99
CA ILE A 175 16.68 -9.98 0.24
C ILE A 175 16.24 -11.17 1.04
N ILE A 176 17.16 -12.10 1.31
CA ILE A 176 16.89 -13.27 2.14
C ILE A 176 17.14 -12.88 3.60
N THR A 177 16.14 -13.08 4.44
CA THR A 177 16.24 -12.84 5.88
C THR A 177 15.43 -13.88 6.64
N GLU A 178 15.86 -14.22 7.85
CA GLU A 178 15.12 -15.11 8.77
C GLU A 178 13.95 -14.39 9.46
N HIS A 179 13.78 -13.09 9.21
CA HIS A 179 12.79 -12.27 9.85
C HIS A 179 11.48 -12.24 9.04
N ASP A 180 10.36 -12.44 9.71
CA ASP A 180 9.04 -12.19 9.14
C ASP A 180 8.84 -10.69 8.89
N GLY A 181 8.34 -10.31 7.74
CA GLY A 181 8.08 -8.91 7.39
C GLY A 181 6.62 -8.54 7.55
N ILE A 182 6.26 -7.86 8.64
CA ILE A 182 4.87 -7.40 8.84
C ILE A 182 4.62 -6.08 8.13
N THR A 183 5.52 -5.13 8.27
CA THR A 183 5.42 -3.85 7.57
C THR A 183 6.79 -3.41 7.10
N LEU A 184 6.79 -2.64 6.03
CA LEU A 184 7.97 -2.10 5.38
C LEU A 184 7.77 -0.60 5.19
N SER A 185 8.81 0.17 5.44
CA SER A 185 8.85 1.60 5.17
C SER A 185 10.16 1.94 4.48
N ASN A 186 10.16 3.01 3.72
CA ASN A 186 11.33 3.56 3.06
C ASN A 186 11.65 4.96 3.59
N GLY A 187 12.89 5.39 3.42
CA GLY A 187 13.37 6.73 3.77
C GLY A 187 14.89 6.79 3.81
N ASP A 188 15.44 7.98 3.72
CA ASP A 188 16.87 8.22 3.93
C ASP A 188 17.16 8.31 5.44
N PHE A 189 17.38 7.16 6.10
CA PHE A 189 17.56 7.09 7.55
C PHE A 189 18.97 7.48 8.01
N ASN A 190 19.94 7.46 7.10
CA ASN A 190 21.33 7.79 7.39
C ASN A 190 21.76 9.19 6.88
N LYS A 191 20.91 9.87 6.12
CA LYS A 191 21.11 11.18 5.51
C LYS A 191 22.23 11.23 4.46
N ASP A 192 22.35 10.15 3.68
CA ASP A 192 23.32 10.12 2.56
C ASP A 192 22.66 10.44 1.19
N GLY A 193 21.36 10.71 1.17
CA GLY A 193 20.58 11.03 -0.02
C GLY A 193 20.08 9.80 -0.79
N ILE A 194 20.29 8.60 -0.24
CA ILE A 194 19.84 7.33 -0.83
C ILE A 194 18.72 6.74 0.04
N ILE A 195 17.74 6.15 -0.61
CA ILE A 195 16.61 5.56 0.12
C ILE A 195 17.02 4.21 0.71
N ASP A 196 16.74 4.07 2.00
CA ASP A 196 16.91 2.87 2.82
C ASP A 196 15.56 2.18 3.05
N LEU A 197 15.57 0.97 3.58
CA LEU A 197 14.37 0.24 4.01
C LEU A 197 14.40 -0.06 5.51
N ALA A 198 13.23 0.03 6.15
CA ALA A 198 13.01 -0.37 7.53
C ALA A 198 11.92 -1.45 7.60
N LEU A 199 12.26 -2.62 8.11
CA LEU A 199 11.39 -3.79 8.24
C LEU A 199 11.00 -4.01 9.70
N VAL A 200 9.69 -4.10 9.98
CA VAL A 200 9.19 -4.55 11.29
C VAL A 200 9.00 -6.06 11.26
N SER A 201 9.65 -6.74 12.20
CA SER A 201 9.51 -8.19 12.43
C SER A 201 8.85 -8.45 13.77
N ALA A 202 7.72 -9.19 13.77
CA ALA A 202 7.05 -9.59 14.99
C ALA A 202 7.71 -10.80 15.65
N SER A 203 8.24 -11.74 14.86
CA SER A 203 8.88 -12.95 15.41
C SER A 203 10.12 -12.63 16.20
N SER A 204 10.90 -11.62 15.80
CA SER A 204 12.11 -11.18 16.50
C SER A 204 11.90 -9.96 17.41
N ASN A 205 10.69 -9.36 17.43
CA ASN A 205 10.40 -8.10 18.13
C ASN A 205 11.41 -6.99 17.77
N SER A 206 11.74 -6.86 16.49
CA SER A 206 12.82 -6.00 16.00
C SER A 206 12.35 -5.07 14.91
N LEU A 207 13.01 -3.91 14.83
CA LEU A 207 13.05 -3.04 13.67
C LEU A 207 14.42 -3.21 13.02
N ILE A 208 14.42 -3.61 11.75
CA ILE A 208 15.63 -3.98 11.02
C ILE A 208 15.79 -3.01 9.87
N PHE A 209 16.99 -2.44 9.73
CA PHE A 209 17.30 -1.51 8.67
C PHE A 209 18.15 -2.18 7.58
N TYR A 210 17.89 -1.79 6.34
CA TYR A 210 18.67 -2.16 5.17
C TYR A 210 19.08 -0.88 4.46
N LYS A 211 20.39 -0.68 4.33
CA LYS A 211 20.96 0.45 3.63
C LYS A 211 20.88 0.26 2.13
N GLY A 212 20.37 1.27 1.42
CA GLY A 212 20.36 1.33 -0.04
C GLY A 212 21.73 1.73 -0.61
N ASP A 213 21.99 1.32 -1.85
CA ASP A 213 23.19 1.69 -2.58
C ASP A 213 22.94 2.64 -3.78
N GLY A 214 21.67 3.05 -3.96
CA GLY A 214 21.24 3.88 -5.10
C GLY A 214 21.25 3.16 -6.45
N LYS A 215 21.35 1.83 -6.45
CA LYS A 215 21.25 0.97 -7.64
C LYS A 215 20.18 -0.09 -7.49
N GLY A 216 19.26 0.13 -6.55
CA GLY A 216 18.20 -0.81 -6.23
C GLY A 216 18.64 -1.98 -5.35
N ASN A 217 19.89 -2.01 -4.81
CA ASN A 217 20.33 -3.04 -3.89
C ASN A 217 20.30 -2.55 -2.44
N PHE A 218 20.05 -3.48 -1.52
CA PHE A 218 19.95 -3.19 -0.09
C PHE A 218 20.79 -4.19 0.73
N HIS A 219 21.51 -3.69 1.72
CA HIS A 219 22.38 -4.47 2.58
C HIS A 219 21.99 -4.27 4.05
N PRO A 220 22.08 -5.29 4.91
CA PRO A 220 21.85 -5.13 6.36
C PRO A 220 22.72 -4.00 6.92
N TRP A 221 22.14 -3.22 7.82
CA TRP A 221 22.81 -2.07 8.44
C TRP A 221 23.50 -2.49 9.74
#